data_4a87dea1fffbf18af0397d2db5214f62
#
_entry.id   4a87dea1fffbf18af0397d2db5214f62
#
_cell.length_a   1.000
_cell.length_b   1.000
_cell.length_c   1.000
_cell.angle_alpha   90.00
_cell.angle_beta   90.00
_cell.angle_gamma   90.00
#
_symmetry.space_group_name_H-M   'P 1'
#
loop_
_entity.id
_entity.type
_entity.pdbx_description
1 polymer ?
#
loop_
_entity_poly.entity_id
_entity_poly.type
_entity_poly.pdbx_seq_one_letter_code
_entity_poly.pdbx_strand_id
1 'polypeptide(L)'
;MARKNNRLKTEYHRGLGFDPRKYITAPAKPVHHKQTETSRTPQRSDIWFANLGSHPQSSVQSGCRPVIVISNNIGNAHADTVNVLPLTRHMKKPELPCHTELTPGEIIDTHQILDTSMILAEQITTIGKNTLLNYVGKIADTTVMHRIDHAILTQLGLSYKEECKCL
;
A
#
# COMPACT_ATOMS: atom_id res chain seq x y z
N MET A 1 -47.19 22.74 22.84
CA MET A 1 -46.36 22.45 21.66
C MET A 1 -45.34 21.37 22.02
N ALA A 2 -45.58 20.13 21.62
CA ALA A 2 -44.77 18.99 21.99
C ALA A 2 -43.71 18.72 20.91
N ARG A 3 -42.42 18.72 21.27
CA ARG A 3 -41.31 18.33 20.40
C ARG A 3 -41.35 16.82 20.21
N LYS A 4 -41.61 16.36 18.99
CA LYS A 4 -41.50 14.97 18.57
C LYS A 4 -40.03 14.58 18.54
N ASN A 5 -39.63 13.72 19.47
CA ASN A 5 -38.33 12.99 19.43
C ASN A 5 -38.33 12.03 18.24
N ASN A 6 -37.50 12.31 17.26
CA ASN A 6 -37.26 11.43 16.15
C ASN A 6 -36.27 10.33 16.60
N ARG A 7 -36.79 9.26 17.18
CA ARG A 7 -36.04 8.04 17.45
C ARG A 7 -35.94 7.27 16.14
N LEU A 8 -34.88 7.49 15.39
CA LEU A 8 -34.45 6.55 14.38
C LEU A 8 -34.01 5.26 15.10
N LYS A 9 -34.90 4.30 15.05
CA LYS A 9 -34.64 2.94 15.57
C LYS A 9 -33.62 2.28 14.65
N THR A 10 -32.43 2.07 15.17
CA THR A 10 -31.43 1.15 14.62
C THR A 10 -31.85 -0.28 14.87
N GLU A 11 -32.75 -0.81 14.04
CA GLU A 11 -33.21 -2.22 14.11
C GLU A 11 -32.35 -3.19 13.30
N TYR A 12 -31.15 -2.80 12.86
CA TYR A 12 -30.37 -3.62 11.92
C TYR A 12 -29.42 -4.64 12.55
N HIS A 13 -29.33 -4.77 13.88
CA HIS A 13 -28.33 -5.65 14.52
C HIS A 13 -28.82 -6.69 15.51
N ARG A 14 -30.09 -7.07 15.45
CA ARG A 14 -30.63 -8.05 16.41
C ARG A 14 -30.45 -9.53 16.02
N GLY A 15 -29.63 -9.84 15.01
CA GLY A 15 -29.48 -11.22 14.50
C GLY A 15 -28.13 -11.90 14.66
N LEU A 16 -27.02 -11.17 14.90
CA LEU A 16 -25.67 -11.76 14.78
C LEU A 16 -24.78 -11.64 16.02
N GLY A 17 -25.29 -11.15 17.14
CA GLY A 17 -24.49 -11.08 18.38
C GLY A 17 -23.21 -10.22 18.26
N PHE A 18 -23.12 -9.34 17.26
CA PHE A 18 -21.97 -8.47 17.09
C PHE A 18 -21.99 -7.33 18.09
N ASP A 19 -21.08 -7.37 19.06
CA ASP A 19 -20.83 -6.26 19.97
C ASP A 19 -19.57 -5.52 19.52
N PRO A 20 -19.70 -4.34 18.89
CA PRO A 20 -18.55 -3.58 18.39
C PRO A 20 -17.57 -3.19 19.52
N ARG A 21 -18.01 -3.13 20.77
CA ARG A 21 -17.16 -2.79 21.93
C ARG A 21 -16.12 -3.86 22.23
N LYS A 22 -16.33 -5.10 21.83
CA LYS A 22 -15.33 -6.19 21.96
C LYS A 22 -14.14 -6.04 21.04
N TYR A 23 -14.24 -5.19 20.00
CA TYR A 23 -13.19 -4.96 19.00
C TYR A 23 -12.51 -3.60 19.14
N ILE A 24 -12.96 -2.77 20.09
CA ILE A 24 -12.25 -1.55 20.46
C ILE A 24 -11.16 -1.96 21.44
N THR A 25 -10.05 -2.47 20.92
CA THR A 25 -8.83 -2.57 21.73
C THR A 25 -8.37 -1.16 22.05
N ALA A 26 -8.00 -0.92 23.31
CA ALA A 26 -7.39 0.34 23.70
C ALA A 26 -6.27 0.69 22.71
N PRO A 27 -6.13 1.96 22.30
CA PRO A 27 -5.08 2.35 21.38
C PRO A 27 -3.74 1.87 21.93
N ALA A 28 -3.03 1.06 21.16
CA ALA A 28 -1.68 0.63 21.52
C ALA A 28 -0.89 1.90 21.84
N LYS A 29 -0.20 1.91 23.01
CA LYS A 29 0.65 3.04 23.38
C LYS A 29 1.55 3.37 22.19
N PRO A 30 1.68 4.64 21.78
CA PRO A 30 2.54 4.99 20.65
C PRO A 30 3.95 4.50 20.97
N VAL A 31 4.41 3.51 20.22
CA VAL A 31 5.80 3.11 20.24
C VAL A 31 6.55 4.25 19.54
N HIS A 32 7.21 5.09 20.32
CA HIS A 32 8.11 6.09 19.78
C HIS A 32 9.29 5.37 19.15
N HIS A 33 9.12 4.95 17.89
CA HIS A 33 10.28 4.68 17.04
C HIS A 33 10.98 6.03 16.86
N LYS A 34 12.26 6.10 17.25
CA LYS A 34 13.12 7.21 16.85
C LYS A 34 12.94 7.40 15.35
N GLN A 35 12.27 8.49 14.98
CA GLN A 35 12.21 8.93 13.58
C GLN A 35 13.66 9.21 13.19
N THR A 36 14.25 8.31 12.43
CA THR A 36 15.40 8.67 11.62
C THR A 36 14.87 9.69 10.63
N GLU A 37 15.36 10.94 10.77
CA GLU A 37 14.99 12.06 9.90
C GLU A 37 15.37 11.74 8.46
N THR A 38 14.50 11.05 7.74
CA THR A 38 14.54 11.04 6.30
C THR A 38 13.73 12.24 5.84
N SER A 39 14.40 13.38 5.67
CA SER A 39 13.81 14.62 5.10
C SER A 39 13.38 14.44 3.63
N ARG A 40 13.49 13.22 3.10
CA ARG A 40 13.17 12.89 1.71
C ARG A 40 11.66 12.69 1.53
N THR A 41 11.04 13.52 0.69
CA THR A 41 9.67 13.29 0.22
C THR A 41 9.64 12.04 -0.64
N PRO A 42 8.78 11.04 -0.32
CA PRO A 42 8.65 9.84 -1.13
C PRO A 42 8.21 10.19 -2.56
N GLN A 43 8.87 9.59 -3.55
CA GLN A 43 8.55 9.77 -4.96
C GLN A 43 7.96 8.47 -5.53
N ARG A 44 7.14 8.61 -6.58
CA ARG A 44 6.71 7.44 -7.36
C ARG A 44 7.92 6.63 -7.82
N SER A 45 7.84 5.32 -7.78
CA SER A 45 8.91 4.35 -8.03
C SER A 45 9.97 4.20 -6.93
N ASP A 46 9.93 5.00 -5.88
CA ASP A 46 10.78 4.78 -4.71
C ASP A 46 10.40 3.48 -4.00
N ILE A 47 11.41 2.78 -3.50
CA ILE A 47 11.25 1.60 -2.65
C ILE A 47 11.66 1.97 -1.23
N TRP A 48 10.78 1.65 -0.29
CA TRP A 48 10.98 1.92 1.13
C TRP A 48 10.69 0.67 1.96
N PHE A 49 11.35 0.49 3.09
CA PHE A 49 10.78 -0.33 4.15
C PHE A 49 9.66 0.45 4.82
N ALA A 50 8.52 -0.20 5.03
CA ALA A 50 7.37 0.37 5.71
C ALA A 50 6.80 -0.59 6.75
N ASN A 51 6.27 -0.03 7.82
CA ASN A 51 5.50 -0.79 8.80
C ASN A 51 4.02 -0.79 8.36
N LEU A 52 3.57 -1.94 7.86
CA LEU A 52 2.19 -2.14 7.40
C LEU A 52 1.20 -2.46 8.54
N GLY A 53 1.67 -2.44 9.79
CA GLY A 53 0.84 -2.80 10.92
C GLY A 53 0.67 -4.30 11.08
N SER A 54 -0.40 -4.70 11.77
CA SER A 54 -0.73 -6.10 12.05
C SER A 54 -2.15 -6.40 11.58
N HIS A 55 -2.30 -7.46 10.78
CA HIS A 55 -3.58 -7.91 10.23
C HIS A 55 -3.79 -9.38 10.58
N PRO A 56 -4.05 -9.71 11.87
CA PRO A 56 -4.22 -11.09 12.31
C PRO A 56 -5.42 -11.74 11.61
N GLN A 57 -5.27 -13.01 11.27
CA GLN A 57 -6.31 -13.81 10.58
C GLN A 57 -6.70 -13.29 9.19
N SER A 58 -5.78 -12.58 8.54
CA SER A 58 -5.97 -11.99 7.20
C SER A 58 -4.81 -12.37 6.29
N SER A 59 -5.08 -12.42 4.97
CA SER A 59 -4.03 -12.56 3.94
C SER A 59 -3.38 -11.22 3.58
N VAL A 60 -3.83 -10.12 4.20
CA VAL A 60 -3.25 -8.79 4.00
C VAL A 60 -1.82 -8.76 4.50
N GLN A 61 -0.93 -8.18 3.71
CA GLN A 61 0.48 -8.05 4.08
C GLN A 61 0.63 -7.23 5.36
N SER A 62 1.48 -7.68 6.26
CA SER A 62 1.65 -7.11 7.60
C SER A 62 3.11 -7.05 8.01
N GLY A 63 3.39 -6.29 9.07
CA GLY A 63 4.73 -6.12 9.63
C GLY A 63 5.61 -5.18 8.80
N CYS A 64 6.91 -5.21 9.06
CA CYS A 64 7.89 -4.41 8.34
C CYS A 64 8.27 -5.09 7.01
N ARG A 65 8.02 -4.40 5.88
CA ARG A 65 8.24 -4.95 4.54
C ARG A 65 8.72 -3.88 3.57
N PRO A 66 9.45 -4.27 2.51
CA PRO A 66 9.68 -3.37 1.40
C PRO A 66 8.37 -3.12 0.64
N VAL A 67 8.17 -1.87 0.26
CA VAL A 67 7.02 -1.40 -0.51
C VAL A 67 7.47 -0.48 -1.64
N ILE A 68 6.75 -0.46 -2.75
CA ILE A 68 6.96 0.49 -3.84
C ILE A 68 5.92 1.59 -3.74
N VAL A 69 6.34 2.85 -3.81
CA VAL A 69 5.45 4.01 -3.89
C VAL A 69 4.91 4.12 -5.31
N ILE A 70 3.58 4.08 -5.44
CA ILE A 70 2.87 4.14 -6.72
C ILE A 70 2.02 5.41 -6.90
N SER A 71 1.77 6.16 -5.84
CA SER A 71 1.09 7.45 -5.92
C SER A 71 1.92 8.49 -6.68
N ASN A 72 1.25 9.45 -7.32
CA ASN A 72 1.90 10.50 -8.09
C ASN A 72 2.66 11.49 -7.21
N ASN A 73 3.68 12.13 -7.78
CA ASN A 73 4.59 13.01 -7.04
C ASN A 73 3.93 14.29 -6.54
N ILE A 74 2.89 14.79 -7.22
CA ILE A 74 2.13 15.96 -6.77
C ILE A 74 1.39 15.61 -5.47
N GLY A 75 0.66 14.51 -5.46
CA GLY A 75 0.01 14.01 -4.25
C GLY A 75 1.02 13.72 -3.14
N ASN A 76 2.14 13.06 -3.49
CA ASN A 76 3.20 12.75 -2.53
C ASN A 76 3.86 13.99 -1.91
N ALA A 77 3.88 15.12 -2.60
CA ALA A 77 4.43 16.36 -2.05
C ALA A 77 3.50 16.99 -0.99
N HIS A 78 2.18 16.84 -1.14
CA HIS A 78 1.20 17.61 -0.36
C HIS A 78 0.40 16.79 0.65
N ALA A 79 0.19 15.48 0.41
CA ALA A 79 -0.56 14.62 1.32
C ALA A 79 0.34 14.03 2.42
N ASP A 80 -0.24 13.66 3.56
CA ASP A 80 0.44 12.93 4.63
C ASP A 80 0.49 11.42 4.38
N THR A 81 -0.10 10.97 3.28
CA THR A 81 -0.20 9.56 2.90
C THR A 81 0.41 9.30 1.53
N VAL A 82 0.71 8.04 1.26
CA VAL A 82 1.13 7.52 -0.05
C VAL A 82 0.40 6.21 -0.35
N ASN A 83 0.21 5.90 -1.64
CA ASN A 83 -0.24 4.57 -2.06
C ASN A 83 0.99 3.72 -2.38
N VAL A 84 0.95 2.49 -1.90
CA VAL A 84 2.07 1.57 -2.05
C VAL A 84 1.63 0.17 -2.45
N LEU A 85 2.55 -0.60 -3.05
CA LEU A 85 2.44 -2.04 -3.26
C LEU A 85 3.49 -2.75 -2.40
N PRO A 86 3.08 -3.72 -1.58
CA PRO A 86 4.01 -4.56 -0.84
C PRO A 86 4.79 -5.50 -1.75
N LEU A 87 6.05 -5.77 -1.35
CA LEU A 87 6.89 -6.80 -1.96
C LEU A 87 6.99 -8.01 -1.04
N THR A 88 7.10 -9.18 -1.64
CA THR A 88 7.33 -10.44 -0.92
C THR A 88 8.36 -11.31 -1.62
N ARG A 89 9.20 -12.01 -0.84
CA ARG A 89 10.12 -13.03 -1.36
C ARG A 89 9.41 -14.35 -1.66
N HIS A 90 8.16 -14.52 -1.19
CA HIS A 90 7.38 -15.72 -1.48
C HIS A 90 6.77 -15.63 -2.88
N MET A 91 7.42 -16.28 -3.84
CA MET A 91 7.00 -16.35 -5.24
C MET A 91 5.82 -17.32 -5.42
N LYS A 92 4.68 -17.01 -4.79
CA LYS A 92 3.45 -17.79 -4.96
C LYS A 92 2.65 -17.26 -6.13
N LYS A 93 2.18 -18.18 -6.98
CA LYS A 93 1.30 -17.88 -8.13
C LYS A 93 1.87 -16.78 -9.05
N PRO A 94 3.09 -16.96 -9.58
CA PRO A 94 3.69 -15.97 -10.48
C PRO A 94 2.90 -15.77 -11.78
N GLU A 95 2.02 -16.72 -12.11
CA GLU A 95 1.15 -16.70 -13.29
C GLU A 95 -0.02 -15.71 -13.17
N LEU A 96 -0.28 -15.15 -11.98
CA LEU A 96 -1.37 -14.18 -11.83
C LEU A 96 -1.01 -12.85 -12.50
N PRO A 97 -1.89 -12.28 -13.33
CA PRO A 97 -1.59 -11.07 -14.10
C PRO A 97 -1.46 -9.81 -13.22
N CYS A 98 -1.86 -9.88 -11.95
CA CYS A 98 -1.64 -8.83 -10.93
C CYS A 98 -0.32 -9.00 -10.16
N HIS A 99 0.46 -10.05 -10.45
CA HIS A 99 1.78 -10.27 -9.88
C HIS A 99 2.86 -9.87 -10.89
N THR A 100 3.91 -9.23 -10.40
CA THR A 100 5.06 -8.83 -11.21
C THR A 100 6.35 -9.05 -10.42
N GLU A 101 7.34 -9.66 -11.06
CA GLU A 101 8.64 -9.87 -10.46
C GLU A 101 9.47 -8.58 -10.51
N LEU A 102 10.22 -8.32 -9.44
CA LEU A 102 11.22 -7.27 -9.34
C LEU A 102 12.56 -7.91 -8.97
N THR A 103 13.55 -7.73 -9.81
CA THR A 103 14.91 -8.22 -9.59
C THR A 103 15.80 -7.13 -8.99
N PRO A 104 16.87 -7.51 -8.25
CA PRO A 104 17.81 -6.52 -7.69
C PRO A 104 18.44 -5.62 -8.75
N GLY A 105 18.67 -6.13 -9.98
CA GLY A 105 19.26 -5.38 -11.09
C GLY A 105 18.37 -4.26 -11.65
N GLU A 106 17.08 -4.24 -11.32
CA GLU A 106 16.12 -3.22 -11.75
C GLU A 106 16.03 -2.04 -10.76
N ILE A 107 16.80 -2.11 -9.66
CA ILE A 107 16.80 -1.12 -8.58
C ILE A 107 18.10 -0.33 -8.62
N ILE A 108 17.99 0.98 -8.71
CA ILE A 108 19.13 1.92 -8.63
C ILE A 108 19.12 2.66 -7.28
N ASP A 109 20.19 3.41 -7.01
CA ASP A 109 20.38 4.16 -5.76
C ASP A 109 20.15 3.32 -4.50
N THR A 110 20.59 2.06 -4.57
CA THR A 110 20.34 1.08 -3.52
C THR A 110 21.21 1.33 -2.30
N HIS A 111 20.56 1.47 -1.16
CA HIS A 111 21.23 1.49 0.16
C HIS A 111 21.13 0.12 0.85
N GLN A 112 20.32 -0.79 0.33
CA GLN A 112 20.15 -2.15 0.84
C GLN A 112 19.92 -3.11 -0.33
N ILE A 113 20.52 -4.27 -0.27
CA ILE A 113 20.30 -5.34 -1.25
C ILE A 113 18.95 -5.98 -0.95
N LEU A 114 18.07 -6.00 -1.93
CA LEU A 114 16.84 -6.78 -1.91
C LEU A 114 17.05 -8.07 -2.71
N ASP A 115 16.49 -9.15 -2.22
CA ASP A 115 16.33 -10.37 -3.02
C ASP A 115 15.28 -10.15 -4.10
N THR A 116 15.31 -10.96 -5.17
CA THR A 116 14.22 -11.03 -6.14
C THR A 116 12.90 -11.18 -5.40
N SER A 117 11.96 -10.31 -5.71
CA SER A 117 10.70 -10.16 -4.97
C SER A 117 9.52 -10.11 -5.92
N MET A 118 8.37 -10.58 -5.44
CA MET A 118 7.08 -10.41 -6.10
C MET A 118 6.42 -9.13 -5.63
N ILE A 119 5.96 -8.32 -6.56
CA ILE A 119 5.10 -7.17 -6.33
C ILE A 119 3.65 -7.64 -6.36
N LEU A 120 2.89 -7.30 -5.32
CA LEU A 120 1.52 -7.75 -5.12
C LEU A 120 0.55 -6.60 -5.40
N ALA A 121 0.07 -6.49 -6.66
CA ALA A 121 -0.86 -5.41 -7.02
C ALA A 121 -2.24 -5.57 -6.36
N GLU A 122 -2.63 -6.81 -6.01
CA GLU A 122 -3.86 -7.06 -5.25
C GLU A 122 -3.80 -6.57 -3.80
N GLN A 123 -2.60 -6.22 -3.32
CA GLN A 123 -2.37 -5.69 -1.96
C GLN A 123 -2.15 -4.17 -1.96
N ILE A 124 -2.58 -3.47 -3.03
CA ILE A 124 -2.51 -2.01 -3.07
C ILE A 124 -3.12 -1.41 -1.80
N THR A 125 -2.38 -0.54 -1.14
CA THR A 125 -2.83 0.05 0.12
C THR A 125 -2.35 1.49 0.28
N THR A 126 -3.05 2.24 1.12
CA THR A 126 -2.66 3.60 1.54
C THR A 126 -2.04 3.53 2.92
N ILE A 127 -0.87 4.12 3.06
CA ILE A 127 -0.15 4.22 4.34
C ILE A 127 0.21 5.67 4.66
N GLY A 128 0.34 5.98 5.96
CA GLY A 128 0.88 7.27 6.39
C GLY A 128 2.38 7.34 6.09
N LYS A 129 2.88 8.49 5.66
CA LYS A 129 4.31 8.69 5.43
C LYS A 129 5.16 8.43 6.68
N ASN A 130 4.59 8.64 7.86
CA ASN A 130 5.22 8.35 9.14
C ASN A 130 5.47 6.85 9.39
N THR A 131 4.88 5.95 8.59
CA THR A 131 5.13 4.51 8.65
C THR A 131 6.24 4.06 7.72
N LEU A 132 6.73 4.93 6.82
CA LEU A 132 7.92 4.71 6.02
C LEU A 132 9.15 4.78 6.95
N LEU A 133 10.02 3.78 6.84
CA LEU A 133 11.18 3.64 7.71
C LEU A 133 12.46 4.03 6.98
N ASN A 134 12.99 3.14 6.15
CA ASN A 134 14.26 3.32 5.46
C ASN A 134 14.04 3.33 3.95
N TYR A 135 14.64 4.30 3.28
CA TYR A 135 14.74 4.30 1.82
C TYR A 135 15.66 3.14 1.38
N VAL A 136 15.20 2.40 0.39
CA VAL A 136 15.92 1.23 -0.14
C VAL A 136 16.59 1.56 -1.47
N GLY A 137 15.85 2.17 -2.39
CA GLY A 137 16.30 2.47 -3.73
C GLY A 137 15.14 2.94 -4.60
N LYS A 138 15.36 2.97 -5.91
CA LYS A 138 14.38 3.44 -6.88
C LYS A 138 14.38 2.57 -8.14
N ILE A 139 13.21 2.39 -8.74
CA ILE A 139 13.06 1.83 -10.08
C ILE A 139 13.18 2.99 -11.07
N ALA A 140 14.24 2.98 -11.90
CA ALA A 140 14.44 4.01 -12.93
C ALA A 140 13.92 3.59 -14.31
N ASP A 141 13.88 2.29 -14.58
CA ASP A 141 13.43 1.76 -15.87
C ASP A 141 11.91 1.93 -16.02
N THR A 142 11.52 2.69 -17.02
CA THR A 142 10.11 2.93 -17.36
C THR A 142 9.40 1.66 -17.77
N THR A 143 10.09 0.68 -18.38
CA THR A 143 9.51 -0.60 -18.76
C THR A 143 9.08 -1.41 -17.54
N VAL A 144 9.88 -1.39 -16.48
CA VAL A 144 9.54 -2.02 -15.20
C VAL A 144 8.32 -1.34 -14.57
N MET A 145 8.29 -0.01 -14.56
CA MET A 145 7.15 0.73 -14.06
C MET A 145 5.87 0.47 -14.88
N HIS A 146 5.97 0.33 -16.20
CA HIS A 146 4.83 -0.03 -17.06
C HIS A 146 4.28 -1.43 -16.71
N ARG A 147 5.14 -2.42 -16.42
CA ARG A 147 4.69 -3.73 -15.94
C ARG A 147 3.90 -3.62 -14.64
N ILE A 148 4.39 -2.79 -13.71
CA ILE A 148 3.71 -2.54 -12.42
C ILE A 148 2.36 -1.85 -12.66
N ASP A 149 2.31 -0.83 -13.49
CA ASP A 149 1.09 -0.10 -13.83
C ASP A 149 0.06 -1.03 -14.49
N HIS A 150 0.51 -1.90 -15.40
CA HIS A 150 -0.36 -2.90 -16.01
C HIS A 150 -0.93 -3.88 -14.97
N ALA A 151 -0.13 -4.35 -14.03
CA ALA A 151 -0.59 -5.21 -12.94
C ALA A 151 -1.65 -4.51 -12.07
N ILE A 152 -1.46 -3.22 -11.75
CA ILE A 152 -2.45 -2.41 -11.01
C ILE A 152 -3.74 -2.26 -11.81
N LEU A 153 -3.66 -1.89 -13.08
CA LEU A 153 -4.84 -1.74 -13.94
C LEU A 153 -5.62 -3.05 -14.04
N THR A 154 -4.90 -4.16 -14.22
CA THR A 154 -5.50 -5.49 -14.26
C THR A 154 -6.21 -5.82 -12.95
N GLN A 155 -5.57 -5.57 -11.81
CA GLN A 155 -6.17 -5.81 -10.49
C GLN A 155 -7.43 -4.97 -10.26
N LEU A 156 -7.45 -3.73 -10.74
CA LEU A 156 -8.58 -2.82 -10.59
C LEU A 156 -9.66 -3.00 -11.66
N GLY A 157 -9.46 -3.90 -12.62
CA GLY A 157 -10.38 -4.11 -13.74
C GLY A 157 -10.45 -2.91 -14.69
N LEU A 158 -9.38 -2.11 -14.75
CA LEU A 158 -9.27 -0.95 -15.63
C LEU A 158 -8.53 -1.32 -16.91
N SER A 159 -9.06 -0.86 -18.06
CA SER A 159 -8.36 -1.01 -19.35
C SER A 159 -7.61 0.27 -19.68
N TYR A 160 -6.35 0.13 -20.09
CA TYR A 160 -5.62 1.22 -20.71
C TYR A 160 -6.11 1.38 -22.15
N LYS A 161 -6.78 2.50 -22.45
CA LYS A 161 -6.95 2.91 -23.84
C LYS A 161 -5.68 3.61 -24.26
N GLU A 162 -4.85 2.92 -25.03
CA GLU A 162 -3.81 3.64 -25.80
C GLU A 162 -4.53 4.64 -26.67
N GLU A 163 -4.35 5.94 -26.40
CA GLU A 163 -4.72 6.96 -27.36
C GLU A 163 -3.83 6.71 -28.58
N CYS A 164 -4.40 6.12 -29.63
CA CYS A 164 -3.78 6.10 -30.94
C CYS A 164 -3.48 7.57 -31.30
N LYS A 165 -2.25 7.99 -31.15
CA LYS A 165 -1.73 9.16 -31.84
C LYS A 165 -1.71 8.78 -33.31
N CYS A 166 -2.85 8.98 -33.99
CA CYS A 166 -2.85 9.05 -35.46
C CYS A 166 -1.94 10.22 -35.85
N LEU A 167 -0.84 9.88 -36.50
CA LEU A 167 0.00 10.82 -37.26
C LEU A 167 -0.79 11.31 -38.45
#